data_10d0653f1ff37fb4db6ec25aeb959961
#
_entry.id   10d0653f1ff37fb4db6ec25aeb959961
#
_cell.length_a   1.000
_cell.length_b   1.000
_cell.length_c   1.000
_cell.angle_alpha   90.00
_cell.angle_beta   90.00
_cell.angle_gamma   90.00
#
_symmetry.space_group_name_H-M   'P 1'
#
loop_
_entity.id
_entity.type
_entity.pdbx_description
1 polymer ?
#
loop_
_entity_poly.entity_id
_entity_poly.type
_entity_poly.pdbx_seq_one_letter_code
_entity_poly.pdbx_strand_id
1 'polypeptide(L)'
;MIDRIDSALVPYVIEQTPRGERSYDIYSRLLNDRIVFLGEEINSVTANLVIAQLLHLESQDAEKDISLYINSPGGEVYSGLAILDTMNYIKPAVSTICIGMAASMAAVLLANGAKGKRFALPNSMVMIHQPSGGAQGQQTEIEIAAQEIKENRRNLNQILADCTGQPFDKVERDTERDHYMRAAEALEYGLVDKIVTSRADGASAKGDA
;
A
#
# COMPACT_ATOMS: atom_id res chain seq x y z
N MET A 1 -26.17 -24.24 3.78
CA MET A 1 -26.17 -22.80 3.49
C MET A 1 -24.97 -22.58 2.59
N ILE A 2 -25.22 -22.35 1.30
CA ILE A 2 -24.13 -22.23 0.30
C ILE A 2 -23.64 -20.80 0.41
N ASP A 3 -22.41 -20.62 0.90
CA ASP A 3 -21.72 -19.34 0.86
C ASP A 3 -21.63 -18.89 -0.60
N ARG A 4 -22.42 -17.88 -0.95
CA ARG A 4 -22.22 -17.14 -2.19
C ARG A 4 -20.89 -16.44 -2.09
N ILE A 5 -19.89 -16.99 -2.75
CA ILE A 5 -18.70 -16.23 -3.13
C ILE A 5 -19.23 -15.20 -4.13
N ASP A 6 -19.44 -13.98 -3.69
CA ASP A 6 -19.61 -12.82 -4.57
C ASP A 6 -18.26 -12.58 -5.27
N SER A 7 -17.97 -13.41 -6.26
CA SER A 7 -16.90 -13.10 -7.21
C SER A 7 -17.41 -11.92 -8.04
N ALA A 8 -16.96 -10.72 -7.70
CA ALA A 8 -17.21 -9.55 -8.54
C ALA A 8 -16.82 -9.89 -9.98
N LEU A 9 -17.75 -9.73 -10.92
CA LEU A 9 -17.48 -9.94 -12.34
C LEU A 9 -16.43 -8.93 -12.78
N VAL A 10 -15.20 -9.40 -13.00
CA VAL A 10 -14.12 -8.56 -13.53
C VAL A 10 -14.42 -8.29 -15.00
N PRO A 11 -14.65 -7.03 -15.43
CA PRO A 11 -14.98 -6.73 -16.81
C PRO A 11 -13.77 -6.96 -17.73
N TYR A 12 -14.08 -7.39 -18.97
CA TYR A 12 -13.09 -7.52 -20.03
C TYR A 12 -13.13 -6.31 -20.96
N VAL A 13 -11.96 -5.89 -21.43
CA VAL A 13 -11.80 -4.86 -22.45
C VAL A 13 -11.12 -5.47 -23.68
N ILE A 14 -11.57 -5.05 -24.88
CA ILE A 14 -11.01 -5.49 -26.15
C ILE A 14 -10.22 -4.33 -26.75
N GLU A 15 -8.95 -4.55 -27.02
CA GLU A 15 -8.08 -3.60 -27.73
C GLU A 15 -7.85 -4.06 -29.17
N GLN A 16 -7.99 -3.11 -30.09
CA GLN A 16 -7.59 -3.28 -31.48
C GLN A 16 -6.08 -3.03 -31.60
N THR A 17 -5.33 -4.03 -32.01
CA THR A 17 -3.89 -3.92 -32.26
C THR A 17 -3.59 -4.16 -33.74
N PRO A 18 -2.43 -3.75 -34.28
CA PRO A 18 -2.02 -4.10 -35.63
C PRO A 18 -1.95 -5.60 -35.93
N ARG A 19 -1.95 -6.42 -34.89
CA ARG A 19 -1.89 -7.91 -34.96
C ARG A 19 -3.26 -8.56 -34.72
N GLY A 20 -4.36 -7.78 -34.63
CA GLY A 20 -5.72 -8.24 -34.35
C GLY A 20 -6.23 -7.81 -32.97
N GLU A 21 -7.40 -8.30 -32.63
CA GLU A 21 -8.05 -8.03 -31.34
C GLU A 21 -7.36 -8.79 -30.19
N ARG A 22 -7.19 -8.10 -29.05
CA ARG A 22 -6.74 -8.71 -27.80
C ARG A 22 -7.73 -8.40 -26.70
N SER A 23 -8.14 -9.43 -25.96
CA SER A 23 -9.01 -9.30 -24.78
C SER A 23 -8.17 -9.35 -23.52
N TYR A 24 -8.38 -8.39 -22.62
CA TYR A 24 -7.78 -8.34 -21.29
C TYR A 24 -8.89 -8.18 -20.25
N ASP A 25 -8.72 -8.77 -19.06
CA ASP A 25 -9.46 -8.27 -17.91
C ASP A 25 -8.94 -6.86 -17.55
N ILE A 26 -9.76 -6.08 -16.82
CA ILE A 26 -9.44 -4.67 -16.55
C ILE A 26 -8.15 -4.50 -15.74
N TYR A 27 -7.86 -5.40 -14.80
CA TYR A 27 -6.63 -5.31 -14.00
C TYR A 27 -5.38 -5.62 -14.83
N SER A 28 -5.44 -6.67 -15.66
CA SER A 28 -4.37 -6.99 -16.62
C SER A 28 -4.14 -5.85 -17.62
N ARG A 29 -5.21 -5.15 -18.02
CA ARG A 29 -5.08 -3.99 -18.90
C ARG A 29 -4.38 -2.81 -18.20
N LEU A 30 -4.77 -2.52 -16.96
CA LEU A 30 -4.15 -1.47 -16.15
C LEU A 30 -2.70 -1.80 -15.79
N LEU A 31 -2.37 -3.07 -15.59
CA LEU A 31 -0.99 -3.52 -15.36
C LEU A 31 -0.07 -3.16 -16.54
N ASN A 32 -0.55 -3.21 -17.78
CA ASN A 32 0.22 -2.76 -18.96
C ASN A 32 0.57 -1.25 -18.87
N ASP A 33 -0.24 -0.45 -18.17
CA ASP A 33 0.02 0.96 -17.89
C ASP A 33 0.83 1.15 -16.59
N ARG A 34 1.40 0.07 -16.04
CA ARG A 34 2.18 0.02 -14.79
C ARG A 34 1.37 0.43 -13.56
N ILE A 35 0.08 0.13 -13.55
CA ILE A 35 -0.85 0.40 -12.46
C ILE A 35 -1.15 -0.91 -11.74
N VAL A 36 -0.88 -0.94 -10.44
CA VAL A 36 -1.16 -2.04 -9.52
C VAL A 36 -2.23 -1.58 -8.52
N PHE A 37 -3.18 -2.46 -8.19
CA PHE A 37 -4.21 -2.18 -7.18
C PHE A 37 -4.02 -3.05 -5.94
N LEU A 38 -4.07 -2.38 -4.77
CA LEU A 38 -4.28 -2.99 -3.47
C LEU A 38 -5.65 -2.51 -2.97
N GLY A 39 -6.72 -3.23 -3.35
CA GLY A 39 -8.12 -2.84 -3.15
C GLY A 39 -8.85 -3.66 -2.08
N GLU A 40 -8.15 -4.48 -1.31
CA GLU A 40 -8.73 -5.39 -0.32
C GLU A 40 -7.82 -5.56 0.90
N GLU A 41 -8.21 -6.44 1.82
CA GLU A 41 -7.41 -6.77 3.00
C GLU A 41 -6.07 -7.43 2.59
N ILE A 42 -5.00 -7.05 3.31
CA ILE A 42 -3.66 -7.60 3.11
C ILE A 42 -3.58 -8.95 3.81
N ASN A 43 -3.36 -9.99 3.04
CA ASN A 43 -3.09 -11.36 3.46
C ASN A 43 -2.02 -11.98 2.56
N SER A 44 -1.65 -13.22 2.81
CA SER A 44 -0.60 -13.89 2.03
C SER A 44 -0.91 -14.00 0.54
N VAL A 45 -2.18 -14.13 0.15
CA VAL A 45 -2.60 -14.25 -1.26
C VAL A 45 -2.49 -12.89 -1.96
N THR A 46 -3.09 -11.84 -1.38
CA THR A 46 -3.06 -10.49 -1.96
C THR A 46 -1.64 -9.93 -2.00
N ALA A 47 -0.83 -10.19 -0.96
CA ALA A 47 0.57 -9.78 -0.95
C ALA A 47 1.37 -10.43 -2.08
N ASN A 48 1.26 -11.75 -2.26
CA ASN A 48 1.95 -12.46 -3.32
C ASN A 48 1.54 -11.96 -4.72
N LEU A 49 0.27 -11.61 -4.91
CA LEU A 49 -0.20 -11.04 -6.18
C LEU A 49 0.41 -9.66 -6.46
N VAL A 50 0.46 -8.78 -5.46
CA VAL A 50 1.09 -7.45 -5.59
C VAL A 50 2.58 -7.60 -5.86
N ILE A 51 3.29 -8.44 -5.09
CA ILE A 51 4.72 -8.72 -5.26
C ILE A 51 5.02 -9.24 -6.67
N ALA A 52 4.24 -10.22 -7.15
CA ALA A 52 4.43 -10.76 -8.50
C ALA A 52 4.26 -9.70 -9.59
N GLN A 53 3.28 -8.78 -9.42
CA GLN A 53 3.07 -7.67 -10.34
C GLN A 53 4.24 -6.67 -10.31
N LEU A 54 4.75 -6.33 -9.13
CA LEU A 54 5.90 -5.44 -8.99
C LEU A 54 7.15 -6.01 -9.69
N LEU A 55 7.48 -7.28 -9.42
CA LEU A 55 8.61 -7.97 -10.05
C LEU A 55 8.44 -8.11 -11.57
N HIS A 56 7.22 -8.41 -12.04
CA HIS A 56 6.91 -8.46 -13.47
C HIS A 56 7.15 -7.10 -14.14
N LEU A 57 6.66 -6.01 -13.54
CA LEU A 57 6.83 -4.66 -14.09
C LEU A 57 8.30 -4.21 -14.10
N GLU A 58 9.09 -4.56 -13.08
CA GLU A 58 10.53 -4.35 -13.09
C GLU A 58 11.20 -5.08 -14.24
N SER A 59 10.85 -6.35 -14.46
CA SER A 59 11.43 -7.15 -15.57
C SER A 59 11.10 -6.59 -16.96
N GLN A 60 10.00 -5.86 -17.09
CA GLN A 60 9.60 -5.22 -18.36
C GLN A 60 10.35 -3.91 -18.62
N ASP A 61 10.48 -3.06 -17.62
CA ASP A 61 11.18 -1.77 -17.72
C ASP A 61 11.56 -1.31 -16.30
N ALA A 62 12.83 -1.41 -15.98
CA ALA A 62 13.36 -1.07 -14.66
C ALA A 62 13.50 0.44 -14.42
N GLU A 63 13.33 1.29 -15.45
CA GLU A 63 13.52 2.75 -15.32
C GLU A 63 12.20 3.50 -15.16
N LYS A 64 11.06 2.87 -15.48
CA LYS A 64 9.75 3.51 -15.37
C LYS A 64 9.10 3.25 -14.03
N ASP A 65 8.51 4.29 -13.46
CA ASP A 65 7.76 4.23 -12.22
C ASP A 65 6.60 3.22 -12.28
N ILE A 66 6.25 2.69 -11.12
CA ILE A 66 5.06 1.86 -10.90
C ILE A 66 4.09 2.67 -10.05
N SER A 67 2.80 2.65 -10.37
CA SER A 67 1.75 3.31 -9.59
C SER A 67 0.95 2.29 -8.79
N LEU A 68 1.08 2.31 -7.46
CA LEU A 68 0.33 1.47 -6.54
C LEU A 68 -0.87 2.25 -5.98
N TYR A 69 -2.08 1.90 -6.44
CA TYR A 69 -3.33 2.46 -5.94
C TYR A 69 -3.81 1.67 -4.73
N ILE A 70 -4.09 2.36 -3.63
CA ILE A 70 -4.40 1.77 -2.33
C ILE A 70 -5.80 2.16 -1.89
N ASN A 71 -6.66 1.15 -1.66
CA ASN A 71 -7.97 1.25 -1.01
C ASN A 71 -8.15 0.02 -0.13
N SER A 72 -7.47 0.00 1.02
CA SER A 72 -7.33 -1.19 1.86
C SER A 72 -7.45 -0.86 3.35
N PRO A 73 -8.13 -1.71 4.13
CA PRO A 73 -8.18 -1.60 5.58
C PRO A 73 -6.87 -2.02 6.27
N GLY A 74 -5.86 -2.48 5.52
CA GLY A 74 -4.67 -3.11 6.07
C GLY A 74 -4.80 -4.62 6.17
N GLY A 75 -4.15 -5.24 7.14
CA GLY A 75 -4.19 -6.69 7.35
C GLY A 75 -2.92 -7.24 7.97
N GLU A 76 -2.48 -8.42 7.55
CA GLU A 76 -1.35 -9.15 8.13
C GLU A 76 -0.04 -8.38 8.02
N VAL A 77 0.66 -8.23 9.16
CA VAL A 77 1.91 -7.46 9.25
C VAL A 77 2.99 -8.04 8.33
N TYR A 78 3.26 -9.33 8.37
CA TYR A 78 4.31 -9.95 7.57
C TYR A 78 4.00 -9.94 6.07
N SER A 79 2.75 -10.13 5.70
CA SER A 79 2.29 -9.99 4.32
C SER A 79 2.50 -8.57 3.79
N GLY A 80 2.21 -7.56 4.62
CA GLY A 80 2.46 -6.17 4.28
C GLY A 80 3.95 -5.81 4.24
N LEU A 81 4.76 -6.31 5.18
CA LEU A 81 6.21 -6.11 5.15
C LEU A 81 6.85 -6.74 3.90
N ALA A 82 6.35 -7.88 3.44
CA ALA A 82 6.83 -8.50 2.20
C ALA A 82 6.56 -7.61 0.96
N ILE A 83 5.41 -6.94 0.90
CA ILE A 83 5.14 -5.93 -0.14
C ILE A 83 6.10 -4.75 0.01
N LEU A 84 6.25 -4.21 1.23
CA LEU A 84 7.10 -3.06 1.54
C LEU A 84 8.56 -3.32 1.13
N ASP A 85 9.11 -4.46 1.53
CA ASP A 85 10.46 -4.84 1.20
C ASP A 85 10.64 -5.00 -0.31
N THR A 86 9.63 -5.55 -1.01
CA THR A 86 9.65 -5.64 -2.47
C THR A 86 9.63 -4.28 -3.14
N MET A 87 8.81 -3.34 -2.64
CA MET A 87 8.81 -1.95 -3.14
C MET A 87 10.18 -1.29 -3.01
N ASN A 88 10.91 -1.59 -1.94
CA ASN A 88 12.25 -1.05 -1.70
C ASN A 88 13.35 -1.82 -2.45
N TYR A 89 13.12 -3.10 -2.75
CA TYR A 89 14.11 -3.98 -3.40
C TYR A 89 14.20 -3.75 -4.91
N ILE A 90 13.06 -3.50 -5.57
CA ILE A 90 13.00 -3.29 -7.02
C ILE A 90 13.60 -1.94 -7.42
N LYS A 91 14.13 -1.84 -8.63
CA LYS A 91 14.74 -0.62 -9.17
C LYS A 91 13.71 0.48 -9.48
N PRO A 92 12.53 0.20 -10.08
CA PRO A 92 11.51 1.21 -10.33
C PRO A 92 11.06 1.93 -9.07
N ALA A 93 10.91 3.25 -9.13
CA ALA A 93 10.24 3.97 -8.05
C ALA A 93 8.75 3.58 -7.98
N VAL A 94 8.28 3.26 -6.78
CA VAL A 94 6.86 2.96 -6.55
C VAL A 94 6.17 4.21 -6.05
N SER A 95 5.32 4.80 -6.89
CA SER A 95 4.39 5.87 -6.51
C SER A 95 3.18 5.27 -5.83
N THR A 96 2.76 5.81 -4.69
CA THR A 96 1.60 5.35 -3.93
C THR A 96 0.46 6.36 -3.96
N ILE A 97 -0.76 5.89 -4.18
CA ILE A 97 -1.94 6.75 -4.31
C ILE A 97 -3.07 6.21 -3.42
N CYS A 98 -3.44 6.93 -2.37
CA CYS A 98 -4.60 6.59 -1.56
C CYS A 98 -5.89 7.00 -2.27
N ILE A 99 -6.75 6.02 -2.56
CA ILE A 99 -8.10 6.21 -3.09
C ILE A 99 -9.09 5.61 -2.09
N GLY A 100 -9.93 6.42 -1.46
CA GLY A 100 -10.85 5.96 -0.42
C GLY A 100 -10.16 5.81 0.94
N MET A 101 -9.45 4.70 1.19
CA MET A 101 -8.85 4.44 2.50
C MET A 101 -7.48 3.75 2.39
N ALA A 102 -6.55 4.16 3.25
CA ALA A 102 -5.35 3.41 3.56
C ALA A 102 -5.21 3.31 5.09
N ALA A 103 -5.54 2.14 5.65
CA ALA A 103 -5.55 1.96 7.10
C ALA A 103 -4.53 0.91 7.54
N SER A 104 -4.01 1.05 8.78
CA SER A 104 -3.13 0.06 9.39
C SER A 104 -1.91 -0.24 8.52
N MET A 105 -1.65 -1.48 8.16
CA MET A 105 -0.54 -1.88 7.31
C MET A 105 -0.58 -1.21 5.91
N ALA A 106 -1.77 -0.91 5.38
CA ALA A 106 -1.90 -0.18 4.11
C ALA A 106 -1.45 1.29 4.22
N ALA A 107 -1.57 1.93 5.39
CA ALA A 107 -1.02 3.26 5.65
C ALA A 107 0.52 3.24 5.69
N VAL A 108 1.11 2.17 6.19
CA VAL A 108 2.57 1.96 6.16
C VAL A 108 3.07 1.84 4.72
N LEU A 109 2.37 1.06 3.88
CA LEU A 109 2.69 0.94 2.46
C LEU A 109 2.54 2.27 1.71
N LEU A 110 1.47 3.04 2.01
CA LEU A 110 1.27 4.38 1.44
C LEU A 110 2.45 5.29 1.77
N ALA A 111 2.84 5.34 3.04
CA ALA A 111 3.94 6.18 3.52
C ALA A 111 5.31 5.77 2.96
N ASN A 112 5.50 4.47 2.64
CA ASN A 112 6.74 3.91 2.07
C ASN A 112 6.89 4.16 0.56
N GLY A 113 5.93 4.78 -0.11
CA GLY A 113 6.08 5.20 -1.50
C GLY A 113 7.29 6.10 -1.71
N ALA A 114 7.80 6.17 -2.94
CA ALA A 114 8.94 7.00 -3.28
C ALA A 114 8.69 8.47 -2.90
N LYS A 115 9.65 9.11 -2.24
CA LYS A 115 9.53 10.51 -1.81
C LYS A 115 9.17 11.45 -2.96
N GLY A 116 8.20 12.34 -2.73
CA GLY A 116 7.63 13.22 -3.74
C GLY A 116 6.58 12.55 -4.63
N LYS A 117 6.34 11.23 -4.46
CA LYS A 117 5.41 10.44 -5.28
C LYS A 117 4.35 9.69 -4.44
N ARG A 118 4.07 10.19 -3.23
CA ARG A 118 3.03 9.66 -2.33
C ARG A 118 1.83 10.61 -2.38
N PHE A 119 0.69 10.09 -2.82
CA PHE A 119 -0.48 10.92 -3.11
C PHE A 119 -1.71 10.47 -2.33
N ALA A 120 -2.62 11.42 -2.10
CA ALA A 120 -3.96 11.16 -1.60
C ALA A 120 -4.99 11.88 -2.47
N LEU A 121 -6.15 11.28 -2.72
CA LEU A 121 -7.30 11.98 -3.27
C LEU A 121 -7.99 12.80 -2.17
N PRO A 122 -8.72 13.89 -2.50
CA PRO A 122 -9.23 14.84 -1.50
C PRO A 122 -10.12 14.24 -0.42
N ASN A 123 -10.88 13.20 -0.74
CA ASN A 123 -11.83 12.54 0.18
C ASN A 123 -11.26 11.27 0.81
N SER A 124 -9.99 10.95 0.58
CA SER A 124 -9.38 9.76 1.16
C SER A 124 -9.08 9.93 2.64
N MET A 125 -8.99 8.82 3.32
CA MET A 125 -8.70 8.71 4.75
C MET A 125 -7.49 7.80 4.96
N VAL A 126 -6.60 8.21 5.84
CA VAL A 126 -5.47 7.40 6.31
C VAL A 126 -5.65 7.12 7.79
N MET A 127 -5.40 5.89 8.24
CA MET A 127 -5.45 5.53 9.65
C MET A 127 -4.20 4.75 10.04
N ILE A 128 -3.57 5.20 11.11
CA ILE A 128 -2.43 4.51 11.72
C ILE A 128 -2.80 4.02 13.11
N HIS A 129 -2.31 2.86 13.49
CA HIS A 129 -2.45 2.29 14.82
C HIS A 129 -1.39 1.21 15.08
N GLN A 130 -1.27 0.76 16.33
CA GLN A 130 -0.40 -0.35 16.70
C GLN A 130 -0.91 -1.69 16.15
N PRO A 131 -0.03 -2.68 15.89
CA PRO A 131 -0.46 -4.01 15.49
C PRO A 131 -1.29 -4.66 16.59
N SER A 132 -2.31 -5.40 16.20
CA SER A 132 -3.10 -6.26 17.09
C SER A 132 -2.70 -7.72 16.88
N GLY A 133 -2.84 -8.50 17.93
CA GLY A 133 -2.59 -9.94 17.89
C GLY A 133 -3.03 -10.59 19.19
N GLY A 134 -2.94 -11.91 19.23
CA GLY A 134 -3.25 -12.70 20.41
C GLY A 134 -2.56 -14.04 20.35
N ALA A 135 -2.43 -14.68 21.50
CA ALA A 135 -1.92 -16.04 21.61
C ALA A 135 -2.73 -16.83 22.65
N GLN A 136 -2.80 -18.13 22.44
CA GLN A 136 -3.41 -19.07 23.35
C GLN A 136 -2.48 -20.28 23.49
N GLY A 137 -2.22 -20.72 24.71
CA GLY A 137 -1.30 -21.82 24.94
C GLY A 137 -0.67 -21.75 26.34
N GLN A 138 0.51 -22.30 26.48
CA GLN A 138 1.29 -22.23 27.70
C GLN A 138 1.83 -20.83 27.96
N GLN A 139 2.13 -20.47 29.21
CA GLN A 139 2.65 -19.16 29.60
C GLN A 139 3.80 -18.70 28.69
N THR A 140 4.80 -19.54 28.48
CA THR A 140 5.97 -19.24 27.67
C THR A 140 5.61 -18.91 26.20
N GLU A 141 4.64 -19.62 25.63
CA GLU A 141 4.17 -19.36 24.26
C GLU A 141 3.47 -18.00 24.16
N ILE A 142 2.67 -17.65 25.18
CA ILE A 142 2.01 -16.35 25.26
C ILE A 142 3.04 -15.21 25.40
N GLU A 143 4.08 -15.40 26.23
CA GLU A 143 5.16 -14.42 26.38
C GLU A 143 5.94 -14.21 25.08
N ILE A 144 6.27 -15.28 24.35
CA ILE A 144 6.94 -15.21 23.05
C ILE A 144 6.08 -14.42 22.05
N ALA A 145 4.78 -14.73 21.97
CA ALA A 145 3.89 -14.01 21.05
C ALA A 145 3.72 -12.53 21.46
N ALA A 146 3.66 -12.23 22.74
CA ALA A 146 3.59 -10.85 23.22
C ALA A 146 4.87 -10.06 22.88
N GLN A 147 6.03 -10.70 23.00
CA GLN A 147 7.31 -10.10 22.64
C GLN A 147 7.37 -9.82 21.11
N GLU A 148 6.91 -10.76 20.29
CA GLU A 148 6.85 -10.60 18.82
C GLU A 148 5.94 -9.42 18.41
N ILE A 149 4.76 -9.30 19.02
CA ILE A 149 3.86 -8.15 18.78
C ILE A 149 4.55 -6.84 19.17
N LYS A 150 5.28 -6.81 20.27
CA LYS A 150 6.02 -5.62 20.71
C LYS A 150 7.14 -5.24 19.75
N GLU A 151 7.85 -6.21 19.21
CA GLU A 151 8.91 -5.98 18.22
C GLU A 151 8.34 -5.47 16.91
N ASN A 152 7.24 -6.08 16.42
CA ASN A 152 6.51 -5.62 15.25
C ASN A 152 6.01 -4.17 15.42
N ARG A 153 5.43 -3.83 16.59
CA ARG A 153 5.02 -2.46 16.90
C ARG A 153 6.18 -1.47 16.78
N ARG A 154 7.33 -1.81 17.38
CA ARG A 154 8.52 -0.94 17.31
C ARG A 154 9.02 -0.77 15.89
N ASN A 155 9.07 -1.86 15.12
CA ASN A 155 9.50 -1.84 13.72
C ASN A 155 8.59 -0.97 12.84
N LEU A 156 7.28 -1.16 12.93
CA LEU A 156 6.31 -0.38 12.15
C LEU A 156 6.33 1.11 12.53
N ASN A 157 6.47 1.44 13.83
CA ASN A 157 6.61 2.82 14.26
C ASN A 157 7.91 3.46 13.73
N GLN A 158 9.00 2.70 13.67
CA GLN A 158 10.25 3.20 13.10
C GLN A 158 10.11 3.46 11.60
N ILE A 159 9.50 2.53 10.85
CA ILE A 159 9.21 2.71 9.42
C ILE A 159 8.36 3.97 9.19
N LEU A 160 7.29 4.16 9.97
CA LEU A 160 6.46 5.35 9.88
C LEU A 160 7.24 6.63 10.22
N ALA A 161 8.07 6.62 11.26
CA ALA A 161 8.91 7.77 11.63
C ALA A 161 9.88 8.14 10.50
N ASP A 162 10.56 7.16 9.91
CA ASP A 162 11.50 7.35 8.81
C ASP A 162 10.80 7.87 7.53
N CYS A 163 9.62 7.36 7.23
CA CYS A 163 8.84 7.76 6.05
C CYS A 163 8.24 9.17 6.19
N THR A 164 7.76 9.53 7.40
CA THR A 164 7.04 10.78 7.65
C THR A 164 7.93 11.93 8.10
N GLY A 165 9.12 11.61 8.65
CA GLY A 165 9.97 12.58 9.31
C GLY A 165 9.49 13.00 10.71
N GLN A 166 8.46 12.34 11.23
CA GLN A 166 8.00 12.57 12.61
C GLN A 166 8.94 11.91 13.62
N PRO A 167 9.12 12.50 14.83
CA PRO A 167 9.86 11.85 15.90
C PRO A 167 9.22 10.50 16.28
N PHE A 168 10.05 9.48 16.54
CA PHE A 168 9.59 8.15 16.93
C PHE A 168 8.58 8.18 18.09
N ASP A 169 8.89 8.93 19.16
CA ASP A 169 8.01 9.05 20.33
C ASP A 169 6.63 9.66 19.99
N LYS A 170 6.57 10.52 18.95
CA LYS A 170 5.30 11.05 18.49
C LYS A 170 4.50 9.98 17.75
N VAL A 171 5.16 9.24 16.84
CA VAL A 171 4.52 8.13 16.12
C VAL A 171 4.03 7.07 17.11
N GLU A 172 4.82 6.72 18.12
CA GLU A 172 4.45 5.73 19.14
C GLU A 172 3.21 6.16 19.94
N ARG A 173 3.07 7.44 20.28
CA ARG A 173 1.86 7.95 20.93
C ARG A 173 0.65 7.97 20.00
N ASP A 174 0.86 8.41 18.77
CA ASP A 174 -0.23 8.57 17.80
C ASP A 174 -0.78 7.20 17.31
N THR A 175 0.06 6.17 17.30
CA THR A 175 -0.34 4.80 16.96
C THR A 175 -0.89 3.98 18.14
N GLU A 176 -0.92 4.54 19.37
CA GLU A 176 -1.44 3.80 20.55
C GLU A 176 -2.91 3.42 20.39
N ARG A 177 -3.69 4.21 19.68
CA ARG A 177 -5.09 3.96 19.30
C ARG A 177 -5.29 4.37 17.84
N ASP A 178 -6.43 4.02 17.28
CA ASP A 178 -6.80 4.39 15.92
C ASP A 178 -6.70 5.91 15.72
N HIS A 179 -5.77 6.33 14.90
CA HIS A 179 -5.54 7.72 14.55
C HIS A 179 -5.96 7.96 13.09
N TYR A 180 -7.18 8.46 12.94
CA TYR A 180 -7.75 8.76 11.64
C TYR A 180 -7.33 10.16 11.17
N MET A 181 -6.87 10.24 9.92
CA MET A 181 -6.44 11.48 9.28
C MET A 181 -7.14 11.63 7.92
N ARG A 182 -7.74 12.79 7.68
CA ARG A 182 -8.18 13.17 6.34
C ARG A 182 -6.97 13.50 5.47
N ALA A 183 -7.17 13.60 4.15
CA ALA A 183 -6.07 13.83 3.20
C ALA A 183 -5.17 15.02 3.58
N ALA A 184 -5.75 16.13 4.06
CA ALA A 184 -4.99 17.31 4.50
C ALA A 184 -4.14 17.03 5.76
N GLU A 185 -4.69 16.30 6.73
CA GLU A 185 -3.98 15.92 7.95
C GLU A 185 -2.87 14.90 7.66
N ALA A 186 -3.13 13.95 6.74
CA ALA A 186 -2.14 12.98 6.29
C ALA A 186 -0.97 13.65 5.54
N LEU A 187 -1.23 14.73 4.80
CA LEU A 187 -0.21 15.57 4.16
C LEU A 187 0.63 16.31 5.22
N GLU A 188 -0.01 16.94 6.19
CA GLU A 188 0.67 17.65 7.28
C GLU A 188 1.51 16.70 8.15
N TYR A 189 1.00 15.49 8.38
CA TYR A 189 1.70 14.43 9.11
C TYR A 189 2.93 13.90 8.36
N GLY A 190 2.95 13.99 7.02
CA GLY A 190 4.03 13.51 6.17
C GLY A 190 3.81 12.09 5.62
N LEU A 191 2.60 11.54 5.75
CA LEU A 191 2.23 10.23 5.20
C LEU A 191 2.10 10.26 3.67
N VAL A 192 1.77 11.43 3.12
CA VAL A 192 1.71 11.70 1.68
C VAL A 192 2.44 12.99 1.36
N ASP A 193 2.83 13.17 0.09
CA ASP A 193 3.57 14.35 -0.37
C ASP A 193 2.64 15.40 -1.02
N LYS A 194 1.47 14.97 -1.53
CA LYS A 194 0.54 15.86 -2.23
C LYS A 194 -0.89 15.30 -2.24
N ILE A 195 -1.86 16.21 -2.19
CA ILE A 195 -3.26 15.91 -2.51
C ILE A 195 -3.46 16.24 -3.98
N VAL A 196 -3.97 15.26 -4.75
CA VAL A 196 -4.18 15.41 -6.20
C VAL A 196 -5.66 15.36 -6.52
N THR A 197 -6.13 16.31 -7.32
CA THR A 197 -7.53 16.42 -7.76
C THR A 197 -7.73 15.92 -9.19
N SER A 198 -6.64 15.85 -9.94
CA SER A 198 -6.62 15.33 -11.30
C SER A 198 -5.38 14.46 -11.54
N ARG A 199 -5.45 13.59 -12.55
CA ARG A 199 -4.31 12.75 -12.92
C ARG A 199 -3.11 13.59 -13.43
N ALA A 200 -3.38 14.75 -14.01
CA ALA A 200 -2.35 15.68 -14.46
C ALA A 200 -1.52 16.26 -13.30
N ASP A 201 -2.13 16.44 -12.12
CA ASP A 201 -1.45 16.97 -10.92
C ASP A 201 -0.37 16.02 -10.38
N GLY A 202 -0.56 14.70 -10.58
CA GLY A 202 0.40 13.67 -10.20
C GLY A 202 1.50 13.44 -11.25
N ALA A 203 1.21 13.73 -12.53
CA ALA A 203 2.16 13.57 -13.64
C ALA A 203 3.19 14.70 -13.75
N SER A 204 2.92 15.88 -13.18
CA SER A 204 3.85 17.03 -13.20
C SER A 204 5.06 16.87 -12.26
N ALA A 205 5.21 15.75 -11.58
CA ALA A 205 6.45 15.36 -10.87
C ALA A 205 7.53 14.75 -11.80
N LYS A 206 7.31 14.74 -13.12
CA LYS A 206 8.39 14.46 -14.07
C LYS A 206 9.24 15.72 -14.17
N GLY A 207 10.41 15.65 -13.56
CA GLY A 207 11.37 16.69 -13.32
C GLY A 207 11.63 17.63 -14.49
N ASP A 208 11.65 18.89 -14.15
CA ASP A 208 12.60 19.85 -14.71
C ASP A 208 14.00 19.42 -14.19
N ALA A 209 14.76 18.80 -15.06
CA ALA A 209 16.19 18.62 -14.94
C ALA A 209 16.82 18.68 -16.33
#